data_4c72da8532f455b76abb3be58643cd89
#
_entry.id   4c72da8532f455b76abb3be58643cd89
#
_cell.length_a   1.000
_cell.length_b   1.000
_cell.length_c   1.000
_cell.angle_alpha   90.00
_cell.angle_beta   90.00
_cell.angle_gamma   90.00
#
_symmetry.space_group_name_H-M   'P 1'
#
loop_
_entity.id
_entity.type
_entity.pdbx_description
1 polymer ?
#
loop_
_entity_poly.entity_id
_entity_poly.type
_entity_poly.pdbx_seq_one_letter_code
_entity_poly.pdbx_strand_id
1 'polypeptide(L)'
;HRTPQRMLDYAGAAAGRGLRVIIAGAGGAAHLPGMVASATVLPVVGVPVPLATLDGLDSLLSIVQMPAGIPVATVSIGGARNAGLLAVRILASGADPRADRLRTSLAGFAAGLEQMVLTKHDGLRERTGH
;
A
#
# COMPACT_ATOMS: atom_id res chain seq x y z
N HIS A 1 -15.54 4.71 -9.34
CA HIS A 1 -15.89 5.87 -10.21
C HIS A 1 -17.36 5.92 -10.66
N ARG A 2 -18.16 4.88 -10.36
CA ARG A 2 -19.59 4.84 -10.69
C ARG A 2 -20.47 5.61 -9.68
N THR A 3 -19.90 6.00 -8.54
CA THR A 3 -20.53 6.80 -7.48
C THR A 3 -19.60 7.97 -7.11
N PRO A 4 -19.35 8.92 -8.05
CA PRO A 4 -18.29 9.92 -7.89
C PRO A 4 -18.50 10.80 -6.65
N GLN A 5 -19.73 11.26 -6.40
CA GLN A 5 -19.99 12.09 -5.22
C GLN A 5 -19.67 11.37 -3.91
N ARG A 6 -20.09 10.10 -3.78
CA ARG A 6 -19.78 9.30 -2.58
C ARG A 6 -18.27 9.16 -2.36
N MET A 7 -17.50 8.95 -3.42
CA MET A 7 -16.05 8.84 -3.36
C MET A 7 -15.41 10.17 -2.94
N LEU A 8 -15.84 11.29 -3.51
CA LEU A 8 -15.35 12.64 -3.17
C LEU A 8 -15.67 13.00 -1.72
N ASP A 9 -16.90 12.75 -1.26
CA ASP A 9 -17.33 12.98 0.12
C ASP A 9 -16.51 12.14 1.10
N TYR A 10 -16.27 10.86 0.76
CA TYR A 10 -15.44 9.97 1.59
C TYR A 10 -14.02 10.50 1.73
N ALA A 11 -13.38 10.84 0.61
CA ALA A 11 -12.00 11.30 0.58
C ALA A 11 -11.82 12.67 1.25
N GLY A 12 -12.73 13.61 0.97
CA GLY A 12 -12.71 14.95 1.56
C GLY A 12 -12.92 14.96 3.07
N ALA A 13 -13.81 14.09 3.57
CA ALA A 13 -14.07 13.98 5.02
C ALA A 13 -13.05 13.12 5.77
N ALA A 14 -12.15 12.42 5.09
CA ALA A 14 -11.30 11.39 5.68
C ALA A 14 -10.40 11.93 6.80
N ALA A 15 -9.71 13.03 6.58
CA ALA A 15 -8.83 13.65 7.59
C ALA A 15 -9.61 14.09 8.83
N GLY A 16 -10.77 14.71 8.65
CA GLY A 16 -11.64 15.14 9.76
C GLY A 16 -12.21 13.99 10.59
N ARG A 17 -12.34 12.79 9.99
CA ARG A 17 -12.73 11.56 10.70
C ARG A 17 -11.56 10.87 11.41
N GLY A 18 -10.35 11.43 11.36
CA GLY A 18 -9.17 10.89 12.01
C GLY A 18 -8.42 9.83 11.20
N LEU A 19 -8.74 9.62 9.92
CA LEU A 19 -7.93 8.80 9.03
C LEU A 19 -6.58 9.50 8.78
N ARG A 20 -5.53 8.70 8.57
CA ARG A 20 -4.17 9.21 8.35
C ARG A 20 -3.56 8.74 7.04
N VAL A 21 -4.15 7.73 6.44
CA VAL A 21 -3.76 7.16 5.15
C VAL A 21 -4.95 6.44 4.54
N ILE A 22 -5.05 6.42 3.20
CA ILE A 22 -6.09 5.69 2.47
C ILE A 22 -5.41 4.69 1.55
N ILE A 23 -5.91 3.45 1.53
CA ILE A 23 -5.51 2.43 0.56
C ILE A 23 -6.63 2.31 -0.46
N ALA A 24 -6.31 2.45 -1.74
CA ALA A 24 -7.27 2.38 -2.83
C ALA A 24 -6.81 1.36 -3.88
N GLY A 25 -7.60 0.31 -4.08
CA GLY A 25 -7.36 -0.71 -5.10
C GLY A 25 -8.24 -0.47 -6.33
N ALA A 26 -7.67 -0.62 -7.53
CA ALA A 26 -8.42 -0.50 -8.78
C ALA A 26 -7.76 -1.31 -9.90
N GLY A 27 -8.56 -1.77 -10.86
CA GLY A 27 -8.13 -2.54 -12.03
C GLY A 27 -8.44 -1.84 -13.35
N GLY A 28 -7.75 -2.25 -14.41
CA GLY A 28 -7.89 -1.67 -15.75
C GLY A 28 -7.39 -0.24 -15.80
N ALA A 29 -8.21 0.69 -16.27
CA ALA A 29 -7.92 2.12 -16.26
C ALA A 29 -7.78 2.73 -14.84
N ALA A 30 -7.99 1.96 -13.80
CA ALA A 30 -7.66 2.17 -12.39
C ALA A 30 -7.79 3.62 -11.88
N HIS A 31 -8.93 4.25 -12.12
CA HIS A 31 -9.17 5.68 -11.81
C HIS A 31 -9.17 5.99 -10.31
N LEU A 32 -9.65 5.04 -9.47
CA LEU A 32 -10.00 5.31 -8.07
C LEU A 32 -8.85 5.91 -7.22
N PRO A 33 -7.62 5.40 -7.26
CA PRO A 33 -6.54 5.95 -6.42
C PRO A 33 -6.24 7.42 -6.72
N GLY A 34 -6.15 7.80 -8.00
CA GLY A 34 -5.92 9.18 -8.41
C GLY A 34 -7.09 10.11 -8.06
N MET A 35 -8.31 9.65 -8.25
CA MET A 35 -9.52 10.41 -7.89
C MET A 35 -9.58 10.65 -6.38
N VAL A 36 -9.30 9.63 -5.56
CA VAL A 36 -9.23 9.78 -4.10
C VAL A 36 -8.12 10.74 -3.69
N ALA A 37 -6.93 10.60 -4.28
CA ALA A 37 -5.80 11.47 -3.97
C ALA A 37 -6.07 12.93 -4.29
N SER A 38 -6.83 13.23 -5.35
CA SER A 38 -7.20 14.59 -5.72
C SER A 38 -8.18 15.25 -4.73
N ALA A 39 -8.88 14.46 -3.92
CA ALA A 39 -9.92 14.93 -3.01
C ALA A 39 -9.49 14.90 -1.53
N THR A 40 -8.25 14.57 -1.21
CA THR A 40 -7.74 14.53 0.16
C THR A 40 -6.30 15.02 0.25
N VAL A 41 -5.91 15.50 1.42
CA VAL A 41 -4.50 15.81 1.74
C VAL A 41 -3.77 14.62 2.38
N LEU A 42 -4.47 13.52 2.63
CA LEU A 42 -3.87 12.32 3.22
C LEU A 42 -3.04 11.55 2.18
N PRO A 43 -1.98 10.84 2.60
CA PRO A 43 -1.30 9.88 1.74
C PRO A 43 -2.28 8.84 1.18
N VAL A 44 -2.21 8.58 -0.12
CA VAL A 44 -2.96 7.53 -0.79
C VAL A 44 -2.02 6.47 -1.32
N VAL A 45 -2.27 5.22 -0.94
CA VAL A 45 -1.54 4.04 -1.41
C VAL A 45 -2.41 3.32 -2.45
N GLY A 46 -1.94 3.28 -3.68
CA GLY A 46 -2.62 2.62 -4.80
C GLY A 46 -2.21 1.16 -4.93
N VAL A 47 -3.20 0.28 -5.05
CA VAL A 47 -2.99 -1.15 -5.31
C VAL A 47 -3.49 -1.48 -6.70
N PRO A 48 -2.60 -1.79 -7.67
CA PRO A 48 -3.01 -2.28 -8.97
C PRO A 48 -3.67 -3.66 -8.82
N VAL A 49 -4.92 -3.78 -9.27
CA VAL A 49 -5.64 -5.06 -9.23
C VAL A 49 -5.44 -5.78 -10.55
N PRO A 50 -4.96 -7.04 -10.57
CA PRO A 50 -4.80 -7.80 -11.79
C PRO A 50 -6.16 -8.12 -12.42
N LEU A 51 -6.27 -7.93 -13.74
CA LEU A 51 -7.40 -8.35 -14.56
C LEU A 51 -6.91 -9.31 -15.64
N ALA A 52 -7.83 -10.07 -16.24
CA ALA A 52 -7.52 -11.07 -17.27
C ALA A 52 -6.81 -10.48 -18.51
N THR A 53 -7.11 -9.23 -18.86
CA THR A 53 -6.41 -8.52 -19.93
C THR A 53 -5.16 -7.84 -19.37
N LEU A 54 -3.99 -8.06 -19.96
CA LEU A 54 -2.69 -7.46 -19.58
C LEU A 54 -2.18 -7.80 -18.17
N ASP A 55 -2.78 -8.76 -17.48
CA ASP A 55 -2.32 -9.26 -16.16
C ASP A 55 -2.06 -8.17 -15.10
N GLY A 56 -2.78 -7.07 -15.19
CA GLY A 56 -2.66 -5.93 -14.27
C GLY A 56 -1.64 -4.86 -14.68
N LEU A 57 -0.95 -5.00 -15.83
CA LEU A 57 -0.02 -3.98 -16.31
C LEU A 57 -0.72 -2.65 -16.58
N ASP A 58 -1.91 -2.70 -17.16
CA ASP A 58 -2.79 -1.54 -17.38
C ASP A 58 -3.15 -0.86 -16.04
N SER A 59 -3.49 -1.64 -15.02
CA SER A 59 -3.78 -1.14 -13.67
C SER A 59 -2.56 -0.46 -13.06
N LEU A 60 -1.38 -1.09 -13.16
CA LEU A 60 -0.13 -0.53 -12.65
C LEU A 60 0.22 0.80 -13.34
N LEU A 61 0.23 0.83 -14.66
CA LEU A 61 0.59 2.03 -15.42
C LEU A 61 -0.41 3.17 -15.18
N SER A 62 -1.70 2.88 -15.04
CA SER A 62 -2.72 3.88 -14.74
C SER A 62 -2.51 4.54 -13.36
N ILE A 63 -2.02 3.80 -12.37
CA ILE A 63 -1.84 4.31 -11.01
C ILE A 63 -0.45 4.95 -10.84
N VAL A 64 0.61 4.34 -11.35
CA VAL A 64 1.99 4.80 -11.09
C VAL A 64 2.35 6.06 -11.87
N GLN A 65 1.72 6.30 -13.02
CA GLN A 65 1.99 7.44 -13.90
C GLN A 65 1.19 8.70 -13.54
N MET A 66 0.94 8.95 -12.26
CA MET A 66 0.26 10.19 -11.84
C MET A 66 1.07 11.42 -12.25
N PRO A 67 0.42 12.46 -12.81
CA PRO A 67 1.08 13.71 -13.10
C PRO A 67 1.57 14.41 -11.83
N ALA A 68 2.53 15.31 -11.98
CA ALA A 68 3.07 16.08 -10.87
C ALA A 68 1.99 16.88 -10.12
N GLY A 69 2.07 16.87 -8.80
CA GLY A 69 1.20 17.64 -7.91
C GLY A 69 0.28 16.79 -7.02
N ILE A 70 -0.27 15.70 -7.54
CA ILE A 70 -1.16 14.80 -6.77
C ILE A 70 -0.59 13.37 -6.84
N PRO A 71 0.36 13.02 -5.96
CA PRO A 71 1.02 11.71 -6.01
C PRO A 71 0.15 10.59 -5.42
N VAL A 72 0.33 9.38 -5.95
CA VAL A 72 -0.16 8.13 -5.37
C VAL A 72 1.02 7.20 -5.15
N ALA A 73 1.21 6.73 -3.91
CA ALA A 73 2.23 5.74 -3.59
C ALA A 73 1.76 4.37 -4.12
N THR A 74 2.43 3.83 -5.14
CA THR A 74 1.98 2.62 -5.82
C THR A 74 2.79 1.41 -5.35
N VAL A 75 2.10 0.33 -4.99
CA VAL A 75 2.69 -0.97 -4.67
C VAL A 75 2.62 -1.91 -5.88
N SER A 76 3.18 -3.12 -5.77
CA SER A 76 3.14 -4.12 -6.83
C SER A 76 1.71 -4.53 -7.22
N ILE A 77 1.56 -5.10 -8.41
CA ILE A 77 0.29 -5.71 -8.86
C ILE A 77 -0.15 -6.78 -7.84
N GLY A 78 -1.39 -6.69 -7.36
CA GLY A 78 -1.91 -7.55 -6.30
C GLY A 78 -1.30 -7.32 -4.91
N GLY A 79 -0.48 -6.29 -4.72
CA GLY A 79 0.31 -6.04 -3.52
C GLY A 79 -0.44 -5.47 -2.30
N ALA A 80 -1.69 -5.88 -2.07
CA ALA A 80 -2.50 -5.34 -0.97
C ALA A 80 -1.84 -5.49 0.41
N ARG A 81 -1.11 -6.58 0.65
CA ARG A 81 -0.35 -6.77 1.90
C ARG A 81 0.73 -5.71 2.08
N ASN A 82 1.48 -5.41 1.03
CA ASN A 82 2.51 -4.37 1.07
C ASN A 82 1.89 -2.97 1.20
N ALA A 83 0.70 -2.73 0.64
CA ALA A 83 -0.03 -1.49 0.88
C ALA A 83 -0.39 -1.33 2.37
N GLY A 84 -0.85 -2.38 3.02
CA GLY A 84 -1.10 -2.39 4.47
C GLY A 84 0.17 -2.12 5.28
N LEU A 85 1.28 -2.77 4.94
CA LEU A 85 2.57 -2.54 5.61
C LEU A 85 3.10 -1.12 5.37
N LEU A 86 2.93 -0.56 4.17
CA LEU A 86 3.30 0.83 3.89
C LEU A 86 2.44 1.81 4.69
N ALA A 87 1.12 1.56 4.80
CA ALA A 87 0.24 2.35 5.65
C ALA A 87 0.70 2.33 7.12
N VAL A 88 1.07 1.17 7.67
CA VAL A 88 1.63 1.06 9.02
C VAL A 88 2.93 1.84 9.15
N ARG A 89 3.82 1.81 8.15
CA ARG A 89 5.07 2.61 8.13
C ARG A 89 4.78 4.10 8.13
N ILE A 90 3.79 4.56 7.37
CA ILE A 90 3.35 5.96 7.37
C ILE A 90 2.88 6.36 8.77
N LEU A 91 2.06 5.53 9.43
CA LEU A 91 1.61 5.77 10.79
C LEU A 91 2.75 5.75 11.82
N ALA A 92 3.74 4.87 11.61
CA ALA A 92 4.91 4.73 12.46
C ALA A 92 5.92 5.90 12.37
N SER A 93 5.81 6.75 11.34
CA SER A 93 6.67 7.94 11.18
C SER A 93 6.30 9.08 12.12
N GLY A 94 5.17 9.01 12.81
CA GLY A 94 4.76 9.98 13.83
C GLY A 94 5.67 9.98 15.06
N ALA A 95 5.49 11.00 15.92
CA ALA A 95 6.28 11.20 17.14
C ALA A 95 5.51 10.88 18.44
N ASP A 96 4.37 10.21 18.33
CA ASP A 96 3.53 9.85 19.47
C ASP A 96 3.77 8.41 19.96
N PRO A 97 3.32 8.04 21.17
CA PRO A 97 3.50 6.70 21.72
C PRO A 97 2.88 5.57 20.89
N ARG A 98 1.88 5.87 20.04
CA ARG A 98 1.30 4.91 19.11
C ARG A 98 2.28 4.60 17.98
N ALA A 99 2.95 5.62 17.44
CA ALA A 99 3.98 5.45 16.43
C ALA A 99 5.16 4.62 16.96
N ASP A 100 5.56 4.82 18.23
CA ASP A 100 6.60 3.99 18.88
C ASP A 100 6.23 2.52 18.92
N ARG A 101 5.00 2.19 19.33
CA ARG A 101 4.53 0.81 19.33
C ARG A 101 4.49 0.20 17.93
N LEU A 102 4.10 0.97 16.92
CA LEU A 102 4.10 0.52 15.53
C LEU A 102 5.53 0.25 15.02
N ARG A 103 6.50 1.11 15.36
CA ARG A 103 7.92 0.88 15.03
C ARG A 103 8.45 -0.43 15.65
N THR A 104 8.15 -0.67 16.91
CA THR A 104 8.53 -1.92 17.60
C THR A 104 7.92 -3.14 16.90
N SER A 105 6.62 -3.08 16.56
CA SER A 105 5.94 -4.16 15.85
C SER A 105 6.51 -4.40 14.44
N LEU A 106 6.86 -3.34 13.71
CA LEU A 106 7.49 -3.44 12.39
C LEU A 106 8.89 -4.05 12.47
N ALA A 107 9.68 -3.70 13.50
CA ALA A 107 11.00 -4.30 13.73
C ALA A 107 10.88 -5.80 14.02
N GLY A 108 9.94 -6.20 14.87
CA GLY A 108 9.65 -7.62 15.15
C GLY A 108 9.19 -8.38 13.90
N PHE A 109 8.33 -7.76 13.08
CA PHE A 109 7.91 -8.34 11.81
C PHE A 109 9.10 -8.56 10.85
N ALA A 110 10.01 -7.58 10.73
CA ALA A 110 11.20 -7.68 9.88
C ALA A 110 12.13 -8.79 10.37
N ALA A 111 12.38 -8.88 11.68
CA ALA A 111 13.18 -9.96 12.27
C ALA A 111 12.57 -11.36 12.01
N GLY A 112 11.23 -11.47 12.04
CA GLY A 112 10.55 -12.72 11.68
C GLY A 112 10.73 -13.11 10.22
N LEU A 113 10.77 -12.14 9.29
CA LEU A 113 11.07 -12.41 7.88
C LEU A 113 12.51 -12.88 7.69
N GLU A 114 13.48 -12.25 8.38
CA GLU A 114 14.88 -12.66 8.36
C GLU A 114 15.03 -14.11 8.84
N GLN A 115 14.46 -14.43 10.00
CA GLN A 115 14.50 -15.78 10.55
C GLN A 115 13.90 -16.83 9.60
N MET A 116 12.82 -16.49 8.92
CA MET A 116 12.21 -17.37 7.92
C MET A 116 13.16 -17.66 6.75
N VAL A 117 13.93 -16.67 6.30
CA VAL A 117 14.91 -16.83 5.21
C VAL A 117 16.08 -17.70 5.68
N LEU A 118 16.62 -17.44 6.88
CA LEU A 118 17.72 -18.23 7.47
C LEU A 118 17.32 -19.68 7.65
N THR A 119 16.14 -19.96 8.18
CA THR A 119 15.63 -21.33 8.34
C THR A 119 15.53 -22.07 6.99
N LYS A 120 15.07 -21.38 5.94
CA LYS A 120 15.02 -21.97 4.59
C LYS A 120 16.42 -22.24 4.02
N HIS A 121 17.37 -21.34 4.27
CA HIS A 121 18.77 -21.48 3.86
C HIS A 121 19.39 -22.70 4.51
N ASP A 122 19.26 -22.85 5.83
CA ASP A 122 19.82 -23.97 6.58
C ASP A 122 19.24 -25.32 6.10
N GLY A 123 17.93 -25.41 5.94
CA GLY A 123 17.28 -26.59 5.40
C GLY A 123 17.64 -26.91 3.93
N LEU A 124 18.09 -25.91 3.15
CA LEU A 124 18.64 -26.16 1.81
C LEU A 124 20.04 -26.74 1.90
N ARG A 125 20.93 -26.19 2.74
CA ARG A 125 22.28 -26.68 2.99
C ARG A 125 22.29 -28.14 3.46
N GLU A 126 21.41 -28.49 4.40
CA GLU A 126 21.27 -29.87 4.88
C GLU A 126 20.90 -30.85 3.77
N ARG A 127 20.07 -30.45 2.80
CA ARG A 127 19.67 -31.28 1.65
C ARG A 127 20.73 -31.38 0.56
N THR A 128 21.56 -30.37 0.39
CA THR A 128 22.57 -30.32 -0.70
C THR A 128 23.98 -30.67 -0.23
N GLY A 129 24.21 -30.84 1.07
CA GLY A 129 25.52 -31.20 1.63
C GLY A 129 26.60 -30.12 1.48
N HIS A 130 26.21 -28.86 1.31
CA HIS A 130 27.14 -27.73 1.12
C HIS A 130 26.89 -26.66 2.18
#